data_dd324f3ac30b746444b120fcfa6aca74
#
_entry.id   dd324f3ac30b746444b120fcfa6aca74
#
_cell.length_a   1.000
_cell.length_b   1.000
_cell.length_c   1.000
_cell.angle_alpha   90.00
_cell.angle_beta   90.00
_cell.angle_gamma   90.00
#
_symmetry.space_group_name_H-M   'P 1'
#
loop_
_entity.id
_entity.type
_entity.pdbx_description
1 polymer ?
#
loop_
_entity_poly.entity_id
_entity_poly.type
_entity_poly.pdbx_seq_one_letter_code
_entity_poly.pdbx_strand_id
1 'polypeptide(L)'
;ECSRNTGKIIDLYARLGRHCKAVSGGLPTLISPYIDGSKNISQYTDRTTRTGGVTAESHEAEWDAIFRGIQGAVDIVAFQDGHVEYDELPEFLRINKRLADRYGLECWTNTETFDRDMPIKFLPIKWEKLRLKLRMAEEAGIDQAITFEFSHFMSPQSAYLQAGHLYDRYLEYLNTSKK
;
A
#
# COMPACT_ATOMS: atom_id res chain seq x y z
N GLU A 1 12.76 4.92 13.71
CA GLU A 1 13.22 6.14 12.98
C GLU A 1 12.09 6.87 12.26
N CYS A 2 11.01 6.25 11.88
CA CYS A 2 9.86 6.97 11.32
C CYS A 2 9.40 8.09 12.25
N SER A 3 9.27 7.83 13.54
CA SER A 3 8.83 8.83 14.53
C SER A 3 9.74 10.07 14.62
N ARG A 4 11.05 9.96 14.36
CA ARG A 4 11.97 11.11 14.36
C ARG A 4 11.82 12.01 13.14
N ASN A 5 11.20 11.51 12.08
CA ASN A 5 11.03 12.23 10.82
C ASN A 5 9.59 12.60 10.52
N THR A 6 8.64 12.25 11.38
CA THR A 6 7.20 12.48 11.15
C THR A 6 6.90 13.94 10.77
N GLY A 7 7.49 14.90 11.49
CA GLY A 7 7.33 16.33 11.16
C GLY A 7 7.86 16.71 9.77
N LYS A 8 8.97 16.10 9.33
CA LYS A 8 9.54 16.34 8.00
C LYS A 8 8.69 15.69 6.90
N ILE A 9 8.13 14.53 7.18
CA ILE A 9 7.21 13.82 6.26
C ILE A 9 5.94 14.65 6.07
N ILE A 10 5.38 15.17 7.14
CA ILE A 10 4.22 16.07 7.10
C ILE A 10 4.52 17.31 6.25
N ASP A 11 5.62 18.01 6.52
CA ASP A 11 6.00 19.19 5.74
C ASP A 11 6.21 18.86 4.26
N LEU A 12 6.90 17.75 3.96
CA LEU A 12 7.13 17.31 2.58
C LEU A 12 5.81 17.03 1.85
N TYR A 13 4.95 16.19 2.39
CA TYR A 13 3.69 15.82 1.74
C TYR A 13 2.74 17.02 1.62
N ALA A 14 2.64 17.85 2.65
CA ALA A 14 1.79 19.02 2.62
C ALA A 14 2.25 20.05 1.58
N ARG A 15 3.55 20.30 1.46
CA ARG A 15 4.11 21.26 0.48
C ARG A 15 3.99 20.70 -0.93
N LEU A 16 4.38 19.43 -1.12
CA LEU A 16 4.34 18.78 -2.43
C LEU A 16 2.91 18.65 -2.94
N GLY A 17 1.96 18.21 -2.11
CA GLY A 17 0.56 18.11 -2.47
C GLY A 17 -0.05 19.45 -2.89
N ARG A 18 0.18 20.51 -2.11
CA ARG A 18 -0.27 21.88 -2.51
C ARG A 18 0.37 22.34 -3.80
N HIS A 19 1.65 22.09 -4.01
CA HIS A 19 2.33 22.44 -5.26
C HIS A 19 1.76 21.68 -6.44
N CYS A 20 1.57 20.36 -6.32
CA CYS A 20 0.97 19.54 -7.38
C CYS A 20 -0.42 20.04 -7.75
N LYS A 21 -1.28 20.35 -6.80
CA LYS A 21 -2.60 20.94 -7.05
C LYS A 21 -2.53 22.27 -7.78
N ALA A 22 -1.61 23.14 -7.36
CA ALA A 22 -1.45 24.46 -7.99
C ALA A 22 -1.04 24.37 -9.47
N VAL A 23 -0.09 23.46 -9.80
CA VAL A 23 0.41 23.34 -11.20
C VAL A 23 -0.48 22.48 -12.09
N SER A 24 -1.28 21.58 -11.50
CA SER A 24 -2.18 20.70 -12.25
C SER A 24 -3.59 21.27 -12.49
N GLY A 25 -3.87 22.45 -11.95
CA GLY A 25 -5.23 23.01 -12.01
C GLY A 25 -6.21 22.33 -11.04
N GLY A 26 -5.71 21.77 -9.92
CA GLY A 26 -6.53 21.19 -8.86
C GLY A 26 -6.79 19.68 -8.98
N LEU A 27 -6.02 18.95 -9.78
CA LEU A 27 -6.17 17.50 -9.84
C LEU A 27 -5.91 16.84 -8.47
N PRO A 28 -6.62 15.74 -8.16
CA PRO A 28 -6.39 14.98 -6.92
C PRO A 28 -4.93 14.51 -6.81
N THR A 29 -4.40 14.56 -5.59
CA THR A 29 -3.04 14.14 -5.28
C THR A 29 -3.06 12.83 -4.47
N LEU A 30 -2.18 11.89 -4.84
CA LEU A 30 -2.04 10.60 -4.20
C LEU A 30 -0.65 10.44 -3.60
N ILE A 31 -0.61 9.86 -2.40
CA ILE A 31 0.62 9.34 -1.80
C ILE A 31 0.54 7.83 -1.64
N SER A 32 1.66 7.14 -1.79
CA SER A 32 1.72 5.69 -1.68
C SER A 32 2.84 5.22 -0.74
N PRO A 33 2.64 5.35 0.57
CA PRO A 33 3.61 4.91 1.56
C PRO A 33 3.55 3.40 1.80
N TYR A 34 4.63 2.84 2.37
CA TYR A 34 4.63 1.47 2.85
C TYR A 34 3.86 1.30 4.16
N ILE A 35 3.27 0.11 4.36
CA ILE A 35 2.94 -0.40 5.67
C ILE A 35 4.14 -1.23 6.13
N ASP A 36 4.75 -0.86 7.25
CA ASP A 36 5.74 -1.69 7.93
C ASP A 36 5.06 -2.44 9.07
N GLY A 37 5.20 -3.75 9.11
CA GLY A 37 4.63 -4.61 10.16
C GLY A 37 5.55 -4.82 11.36
N SER A 38 5.09 -5.59 12.34
CA SER A 38 5.86 -5.95 13.55
C SER A 38 7.05 -6.84 13.22
N LYS A 39 6.93 -7.66 12.17
CA LYS A 39 8.00 -8.48 11.63
C LYS A 39 8.69 -7.72 10.51
N ASN A 40 9.98 -7.48 10.64
CA ASN A 40 10.75 -6.83 9.58
C ASN A 40 11.03 -7.81 8.44
N ILE A 41 10.14 -7.86 7.44
CA ILE A 41 10.28 -8.69 6.25
C ILE A 41 10.97 -7.96 5.09
N SER A 42 11.28 -6.67 5.25
CA SER A 42 11.99 -5.91 4.23
C SER A 42 13.41 -6.43 4.05
N GLN A 43 13.67 -7.02 2.89
CA GLN A 43 14.99 -7.56 2.53
C GLN A 43 15.98 -6.48 2.10
N TYR A 44 15.53 -5.24 1.96
CA TYR A 44 16.35 -4.09 1.56
C TYR A 44 16.83 -3.24 2.71
N THR A 45 16.23 -3.37 3.88
CA THR A 45 16.73 -2.68 5.06
C THR A 45 17.86 -3.49 5.63
N ASP A 46 19.00 -2.86 5.78
CA ASP A 46 20.09 -3.38 6.60
C ASP A 46 19.50 -3.74 7.97
N ARG A 47 19.45 -5.04 8.26
CA ARG A 47 18.91 -5.58 9.52
C ARG A 47 19.59 -5.01 10.76
N THR A 48 20.76 -4.37 10.58
CA THR A 48 21.51 -3.73 11.64
C THR A 48 20.96 -2.36 12.04
N THR A 49 20.13 -1.74 11.21
CA THR A 49 19.64 -0.37 11.43
C THR A 49 18.21 -0.28 11.94
N ARG A 50 17.40 -1.34 11.82
CA ARG A 50 16.04 -1.41 12.38
C ARG A 50 16.01 -2.20 13.69
N THR A 51 15.90 -1.49 14.78
CA THR A 51 15.62 -2.05 16.10
C THR A 51 14.10 -2.12 16.30
N GLY A 52 13.52 -3.28 16.01
CA GLY A 52 12.09 -3.55 16.21
C GLY A 52 11.21 -3.29 14.99
N GLY A 53 10.12 -4.00 14.90
CA GLY A 53 9.06 -3.78 13.93
C GLY A 53 8.12 -2.66 14.36
N VAL A 54 7.24 -2.24 13.47
CA VAL A 54 6.19 -1.26 13.74
C VAL A 54 4.97 -2.01 14.27
N THR A 55 4.50 -1.66 15.48
CA THR A 55 3.25 -2.21 16.01
C THR A 55 2.04 -1.46 15.44
N ALA A 56 0.85 -2.06 15.49
CA ALA A 56 -0.39 -1.45 15.06
C ALA A 56 -0.64 -0.12 15.77
N GLU A 57 -0.38 -0.04 17.08
CA GLU A 57 -0.57 1.19 17.88
C GLU A 57 0.43 2.29 17.46
N SER A 58 1.68 1.94 17.22
CA SER A 58 2.69 2.92 16.79
C SER A 58 2.42 3.42 15.37
N HIS A 59 1.95 2.55 14.49
CA HIS A 59 1.50 2.90 13.15
C HIS A 59 0.29 3.85 13.20
N GLU A 60 -0.72 3.51 14.01
CA GLU A 60 -1.90 4.36 14.17
C GLU A 60 -1.53 5.76 14.69
N ALA A 61 -0.70 5.83 15.72
CA ALA A 61 -0.29 7.12 16.30
C ALA A 61 0.50 8.00 15.31
N GLU A 62 1.39 7.39 14.53
CA GLU A 62 2.17 8.11 13.53
C GLU A 62 1.30 8.60 12.38
N TRP A 63 0.46 7.73 11.82
CA TRP A 63 -0.39 8.10 10.67
C TRP A 63 -1.55 9.01 11.07
N ASP A 64 -2.04 8.97 12.30
CA ASP A 64 -2.97 9.98 12.82
C ASP A 64 -2.35 11.38 12.77
N ALA A 65 -1.08 11.52 13.21
CA ALA A 65 -0.36 12.79 13.14
C ALA A 65 -0.09 13.24 11.69
N ILE A 66 0.31 12.31 10.82
CA ILE A 66 0.58 12.60 9.41
C ILE A 66 -0.70 13.06 8.70
N PHE A 67 -1.81 12.31 8.79
CA PHE A 67 -3.05 12.65 8.10
C PHE A 67 -3.62 13.98 8.56
N ARG A 68 -3.56 14.26 9.87
CA ARG A 68 -3.93 15.58 10.41
C ARG A 68 -3.11 16.71 9.76
N GLY A 69 -1.80 16.49 9.58
CA GLY A 69 -0.88 17.51 9.05
C GLY A 69 -0.96 17.72 7.54
N ILE A 70 -1.46 16.73 6.78
CA ILE A 70 -1.57 16.80 5.31
C ILE A 70 -2.99 17.02 4.81
N GLN A 71 -3.94 17.16 5.72
CA GLN A 71 -5.36 17.38 5.37
C GLN A 71 -5.52 18.56 4.42
N GLY A 72 -6.31 18.37 3.36
CA GLY A 72 -6.51 19.36 2.30
C GLY A 72 -5.33 19.50 1.30
N ALA A 73 -4.16 18.98 1.60
CA ALA A 73 -3.03 18.95 0.67
C ALA A 73 -2.96 17.65 -0.15
N VAL A 74 -3.35 16.54 0.46
CA VAL A 74 -3.42 15.21 -0.16
C VAL A 74 -4.86 14.74 -0.15
N ASP A 75 -5.29 14.05 -1.20
CA ASP A 75 -6.66 13.56 -1.36
C ASP A 75 -6.75 12.04 -1.18
N ILE A 76 -5.75 11.30 -1.63
CA ILE A 76 -5.76 9.85 -1.70
C ILE A 76 -4.51 9.28 -1.03
N VAL A 77 -4.68 8.26 -0.19
CA VAL A 77 -3.59 7.46 0.33
C VAL A 77 -3.74 6.02 -0.14
N ALA A 78 -2.71 5.48 -0.80
CA ALA A 78 -2.66 4.10 -1.29
C ALA A 78 -1.49 3.37 -0.63
N PHE A 79 -1.74 2.70 0.48
CA PHE A 79 -0.68 2.01 1.22
C PHE A 79 -0.16 0.77 0.48
N GLN A 80 1.17 0.64 0.40
CA GLN A 80 1.85 -0.53 -0.15
C GLN A 80 1.96 -1.62 0.93
N ASP A 81 1.57 -2.84 0.59
CA ASP A 81 1.43 -3.96 1.52
C ASP A 81 2.62 -4.92 1.57
N GLY A 82 3.73 -4.57 0.94
CA GLY A 82 4.87 -5.48 0.77
C GLY A 82 5.73 -5.74 2.01
N HIS A 83 5.55 -4.98 3.08
CA HIS A 83 6.37 -5.08 4.30
C HIS A 83 5.58 -5.54 5.52
N VAL A 84 4.39 -6.07 5.33
CA VAL A 84 3.52 -6.58 6.40
C VAL A 84 3.14 -8.04 6.14
N GLU A 85 3.13 -8.84 7.18
CA GLU A 85 2.72 -10.24 7.10
C GLU A 85 1.20 -10.37 6.89
N TYR A 86 0.77 -11.48 6.28
CA TYR A 86 -0.65 -11.72 5.97
C TYR A 86 -1.54 -11.78 7.22
N ASP A 87 -1.01 -12.22 8.36
CA ASP A 87 -1.75 -12.28 9.62
C ASP A 87 -1.92 -10.90 10.27
N GLU A 88 -1.05 -9.94 9.99
CA GLU A 88 -1.12 -8.57 10.47
C GLU A 88 -1.89 -7.64 9.53
N LEU A 89 -1.83 -7.89 8.22
CA LEU A 89 -2.37 -7.00 7.18
C LEU A 89 -3.82 -6.54 7.42
N PRO A 90 -4.77 -7.39 7.84
CA PRO A 90 -6.15 -6.97 8.09
C PRO A 90 -6.29 -5.87 9.15
N GLU A 91 -5.46 -5.89 10.19
CA GLU A 91 -5.49 -4.88 11.23
C GLU A 91 -4.97 -3.53 10.71
N PHE A 92 -3.83 -3.54 10.02
CA PHE A 92 -3.27 -2.33 9.42
C PHE A 92 -4.21 -1.70 8.39
N LEU A 93 -4.85 -2.48 7.54
CA LEU A 93 -5.83 -1.98 6.57
C LEU A 93 -7.01 -1.30 7.26
N ARG A 94 -7.56 -1.88 8.35
CA ARG A 94 -8.64 -1.26 9.12
C ARG A 94 -8.21 0.04 9.79
N ILE A 95 -6.99 0.10 10.33
CA ILE A 95 -6.43 1.33 10.90
C ILE A 95 -6.33 2.40 9.82
N ASN A 96 -5.75 2.07 8.66
CA ASN A 96 -5.56 3.01 7.56
C ASN A 96 -6.88 3.57 7.05
N LYS A 97 -7.89 2.69 6.85
CA LYS A 97 -9.24 3.12 6.42
C LYS A 97 -9.89 4.03 7.44
N ARG A 98 -9.88 3.66 8.71
CA ARG A 98 -10.46 4.47 9.80
C ARG A 98 -9.81 5.84 9.91
N LEU A 99 -8.48 5.92 9.80
CA LEU A 99 -7.76 7.19 9.85
C LEU A 99 -8.03 8.05 8.61
N ALA A 100 -8.01 7.46 7.42
CA ALA A 100 -8.33 8.17 6.18
C ALA A 100 -9.75 8.79 6.25
N ASP A 101 -10.74 8.01 6.67
CA ASP A 101 -12.12 8.50 6.86
C ASP A 101 -12.18 9.65 7.86
N ARG A 102 -11.47 9.55 8.98
CA ARG A 102 -11.41 10.61 10.01
C ARG A 102 -10.94 11.96 9.45
N TYR A 103 -10.00 11.94 8.53
CA TYR A 103 -9.38 13.13 7.97
C TYR A 103 -9.86 13.50 6.56
N GLY A 104 -10.85 12.78 6.03
CA GLY A 104 -11.46 13.06 4.73
C GLY A 104 -10.55 12.73 3.54
N LEU A 105 -9.67 11.72 3.69
CA LEU A 105 -8.88 11.17 2.58
C LEU A 105 -9.58 9.93 2.01
N GLU A 106 -9.44 9.71 0.72
CA GLU A 106 -9.74 8.40 0.13
C GLU A 106 -8.66 7.39 0.51
N CYS A 107 -9.08 6.21 0.98
CA CYS A 107 -8.18 5.12 1.30
C CYS A 107 -8.21 4.08 0.19
N TRP A 108 -7.08 3.91 -0.49
CA TRP A 108 -6.85 2.86 -1.47
C TRP A 108 -5.81 1.88 -0.95
N THR A 109 -5.74 0.68 -1.54
CA THR A 109 -4.60 -0.21 -1.34
C THR A 109 -3.69 -0.20 -2.57
N ASN A 110 -2.37 -0.24 -2.35
CA ASN A 110 -1.39 -0.50 -3.40
C ASN A 110 -0.83 -1.91 -3.17
N THR A 111 -1.45 -2.87 -3.84
CA THR A 111 -1.18 -4.29 -3.65
C THR A 111 0.02 -4.72 -4.49
N GLU A 112 1.08 -5.21 -3.84
CA GLU A 112 2.22 -5.75 -4.55
C GLU A 112 1.86 -7.08 -5.25
N THR A 113 2.19 -7.17 -6.53
CA THR A 113 1.91 -8.33 -7.40
C THR A 113 3.12 -9.24 -7.61
N PHE A 114 4.11 -9.13 -6.72
CA PHE A 114 5.27 -10.00 -6.66
C PHE A 114 5.48 -10.57 -5.27
N ASP A 115 6.27 -11.63 -5.18
CA ASP A 115 6.55 -12.34 -3.94
C ASP A 115 7.94 -11.98 -3.42
N ARG A 116 8.04 -11.54 -2.15
CA ARG A 116 9.29 -11.19 -1.49
C ARG A 116 9.94 -12.36 -0.76
N ASP A 117 9.15 -13.39 -0.42
CA ASP A 117 9.55 -14.47 0.48
C ASP A 117 10.22 -15.63 -0.24
N MET A 118 10.27 -15.59 -1.56
CA MET A 118 10.86 -16.66 -2.37
C MET A 118 12.38 -16.56 -2.41
N PRO A 119 13.09 -17.70 -2.49
CA PRO A 119 14.54 -17.72 -2.70
C PRO A 119 14.99 -16.95 -3.93
N ILE A 120 14.17 -16.97 -5.00
CA ILE A 120 14.30 -16.09 -6.17
C ILE A 120 13.33 -14.94 -5.93
N LYS A 121 13.89 -13.75 -5.72
CA LYS A 121 13.14 -12.56 -5.36
C LYS A 121 12.36 -12.00 -6.54
N PHE A 122 11.20 -11.39 -6.22
CA PHE A 122 10.37 -10.67 -7.20
C PHE A 122 9.88 -11.52 -8.35
N LEU A 123 9.42 -12.72 -8.06
CA LEU A 123 8.57 -13.46 -8.98
C LEU A 123 7.12 -12.96 -8.89
N PRO A 124 6.34 -13.05 -9.98
CA PRO A 124 4.90 -12.79 -9.91
C PRO A 124 4.24 -13.57 -8.79
N ILE A 125 3.39 -12.89 -8.02
CA ILE A 125 2.67 -13.50 -6.89
C ILE A 125 1.70 -14.57 -7.39
N LYS A 126 1.43 -15.57 -6.56
CA LYS A 126 0.36 -16.53 -6.85
C LYS A 126 -1.02 -15.87 -6.75
N TRP A 127 -1.94 -16.27 -7.62
CA TRP A 127 -3.30 -15.74 -7.62
C TRP A 127 -3.99 -15.81 -6.26
N GLU A 128 -3.83 -16.92 -5.54
CA GLU A 128 -4.44 -17.13 -4.22
C GLU A 128 -3.97 -16.08 -3.20
N LYS A 129 -2.71 -15.69 -3.26
CA LYS A 129 -2.15 -14.62 -2.40
C LYS A 129 -2.69 -13.24 -2.80
N LEU A 130 -2.72 -12.92 -4.10
CA LEU A 130 -3.28 -11.65 -4.58
C LEU A 130 -4.76 -11.53 -4.21
N ARG A 131 -5.55 -12.58 -4.48
CA ARG A 131 -6.96 -12.63 -4.13
C ARG A 131 -7.20 -12.45 -2.62
N LEU A 132 -6.34 -13.06 -1.80
CA LEU A 132 -6.42 -12.91 -0.34
C LEU A 132 -6.20 -11.45 0.08
N LYS A 133 -5.19 -10.77 -0.46
CA LYS A 133 -4.92 -9.35 -0.19
C LYS A 133 -6.09 -8.45 -0.61
N LEU A 134 -6.63 -8.65 -1.81
CA LEU A 134 -7.78 -7.90 -2.31
C LEU A 134 -9.01 -8.08 -1.41
N ARG A 135 -9.28 -9.32 -0.97
CA ARG A 135 -10.38 -9.59 -0.05
C ARG A 135 -10.18 -8.95 1.32
N MET A 136 -8.96 -8.96 1.86
CA MET A 136 -8.64 -8.28 3.13
C MET A 136 -8.88 -6.77 3.03
N ALA A 137 -8.57 -6.16 1.89
CA ALA A 137 -8.84 -4.75 1.65
C ALA A 137 -10.35 -4.48 1.58
N GLU A 138 -11.10 -5.28 0.83
CA GLU A 138 -12.57 -5.20 0.75
C GLU A 138 -13.23 -5.36 2.14
N GLU A 139 -12.80 -6.34 2.93
CA GLU A 139 -13.28 -6.58 4.30
C GLU A 139 -12.95 -5.41 5.26
N ALA A 140 -11.91 -4.63 4.96
CA ALA A 140 -11.58 -3.39 5.65
C ALA A 140 -12.36 -2.16 5.16
N GLY A 141 -13.20 -2.31 4.12
CA GLY A 141 -13.96 -1.23 3.49
C GLY A 141 -13.14 -0.41 2.48
N ILE A 142 -12.08 -0.99 1.92
CA ILE A 142 -11.25 -0.38 0.88
C ILE A 142 -11.61 -1.01 -0.46
N ASP A 143 -12.32 -0.28 -1.31
CA ASP A 143 -12.88 -0.73 -2.59
C ASP A 143 -12.07 -0.27 -3.80
N GLN A 144 -11.01 0.48 -3.60
CA GLN A 144 -10.08 0.89 -4.65
C GLN A 144 -8.71 0.25 -4.44
N ALA A 145 -8.22 -0.42 -5.47
CA ALA A 145 -6.90 -1.04 -5.48
C ALA A 145 -6.10 -0.60 -6.71
N ILE A 146 -4.84 -0.24 -6.48
CA ILE A 146 -3.83 -0.18 -7.53
C ILE A 146 -2.85 -1.33 -7.33
N THR A 147 -2.15 -1.74 -8.37
CA THR A 147 -1.17 -2.82 -8.28
C THR A 147 0.23 -2.32 -8.57
N PHE A 148 1.18 -2.72 -7.75
CA PHE A 148 2.59 -2.54 -8.01
C PHE A 148 3.24 -3.90 -8.31
N GLU A 149 3.55 -4.25 -9.57
CA GLU A 149 3.21 -3.44 -10.72
C GLU A 149 2.80 -4.35 -11.88
N PHE A 150 2.03 -3.81 -12.77
CA PHE A 150 1.41 -4.57 -13.86
C PHE A 150 2.41 -5.10 -14.89
N SER A 151 3.31 -4.23 -15.37
CA SER A 151 4.14 -4.52 -16.57
C SER A 151 5.01 -5.74 -16.41
N HIS A 152 5.66 -5.93 -15.24
CA HIS A 152 6.56 -7.06 -15.01
C HIS A 152 5.85 -8.26 -14.39
N PHE A 153 4.86 -8.05 -13.50
CA PHE A 153 4.35 -9.10 -12.65
C PHE A 153 2.93 -9.58 -12.98
N MET A 154 2.18 -8.83 -13.79
CA MET A 154 0.82 -9.20 -14.21
C MET A 154 0.58 -9.14 -15.72
N SER A 155 1.45 -8.52 -16.50
CA SER A 155 1.24 -8.41 -17.94
C SER A 155 1.40 -9.77 -18.64
N PRO A 156 0.49 -10.13 -19.57
CA PRO A 156 0.66 -11.31 -20.40
C PRO A 156 1.87 -11.22 -21.34
N GLN A 157 2.46 -10.03 -21.48
CA GLN A 157 3.67 -9.79 -22.28
C GLN A 157 4.95 -9.68 -21.44
N SER A 158 4.85 -9.97 -20.14
CA SER A 158 6.00 -10.01 -19.25
C SER A 158 6.98 -11.12 -19.65
N ALA A 159 8.26 -10.94 -19.30
CA ALA A 159 9.27 -12.00 -19.40
C ALA A 159 8.98 -13.19 -18.46
N TYR A 160 8.12 -13.01 -17.45
CA TYR A 160 7.72 -14.06 -16.53
C TYR A 160 6.44 -14.74 -17.02
N LEU A 161 6.50 -16.03 -17.32
CA LEU A 161 5.32 -16.82 -17.71
C LEU A 161 4.20 -16.77 -16.67
N GLN A 162 4.57 -16.72 -15.39
CA GLN A 162 3.62 -16.62 -14.27
C GLN A 162 2.78 -15.34 -14.33
N ALA A 163 3.31 -14.24 -14.89
CA ALA A 163 2.59 -12.98 -15.00
C ALA A 163 1.36 -13.09 -15.92
N GLY A 164 1.50 -13.78 -17.06
CA GLY A 164 0.37 -14.05 -17.95
C GLY A 164 -0.70 -14.90 -17.28
N HIS A 165 -0.31 -15.93 -16.55
CA HIS A 165 -1.24 -16.75 -15.80
C HIS A 165 -1.96 -15.97 -14.68
N LEU A 166 -1.24 -15.10 -13.98
CA LEU A 166 -1.82 -14.20 -12.97
C LEU A 166 -2.84 -13.25 -13.61
N TYR A 167 -2.53 -12.71 -14.79
CA TYR A 167 -3.43 -11.85 -15.55
C TYR A 167 -4.75 -12.55 -15.91
N ASP A 168 -4.68 -13.77 -16.45
CA ASP A 168 -5.87 -14.55 -16.81
C ASP A 168 -6.77 -14.79 -15.61
N ARG A 169 -6.20 -15.17 -14.47
CA ARG A 169 -6.93 -15.39 -13.22
C ARG A 169 -7.56 -14.10 -12.69
N TYR A 170 -6.88 -12.97 -12.84
CA TYR A 170 -7.40 -11.67 -12.44
C TYR A 170 -8.58 -11.24 -13.34
N LEU A 171 -8.50 -11.47 -14.64
CA LEU A 171 -9.62 -11.22 -15.56
C LEU A 171 -10.85 -12.07 -15.23
N GLU A 172 -10.66 -13.37 -14.92
CA GLU A 172 -11.76 -14.23 -14.47
C GLU A 172 -12.44 -13.66 -13.21
N TYR A 173 -11.64 -13.22 -12.25
CA TYR A 173 -12.16 -12.60 -11.01
C TYR A 173 -12.97 -11.34 -11.30
N LEU A 174 -12.48 -10.41 -12.11
CA LEU A 174 -13.21 -9.20 -12.48
C LEU A 174 -14.54 -9.50 -13.19
N ASN A 175 -14.57 -10.53 -14.02
CA ASN A 175 -15.78 -10.93 -14.75
C ASN A 175 -16.82 -11.63 -13.84
N THR A 176 -16.40 -12.22 -12.74
CA THR A 176 -17.29 -12.87 -11.77
C THR A 176 -17.78 -11.92 -10.68
N SER A 177 -17.00 -10.92 -10.33
CA SER A 177 -17.33 -9.91 -9.29
C SER A 177 -18.32 -8.84 -9.77
N LYS A 178 -18.60 -8.77 -11.09
CA LYS A 178 -19.57 -7.84 -11.69
C LYS A 178 -21.01 -8.36 -11.73
N LYS A 179 -21.27 -9.52 -11.12
CA LYS A 179 -22.62 -10.09 -10.99
C LYS A 179 -23.14 -9.91 -9.57
#